data_86452fabd478c42ea32b155e2dd27528
#
_entry.id   86452fabd478c42ea32b155e2dd27528
#
_cell.length_a   1.000
_cell.length_b   1.000
_cell.length_c   1.000
_cell.angle_alpha   90.00
_cell.angle_beta   90.00
_cell.angle_gamma   90.00
#
_symmetry.space_group_name_H-M   'P 1'
#
loop_
_entity.id
_entity.type
_entity.pdbx_description
1 polymer ?
#
loop_
_entity_poly.entity_id
_entity_poly.type
_entity_poly.pdbx_seq_one_letter_code
_entity_poly.pdbx_strand_id
1 'polypeptide(L)'
;MLISTKGRYALRMVIALAKLEKEKKAPVSLKDIAEAECVSMKYLEQLARCLSSKGIITSSRGKYGGYRLSDQPKNILAGDVLRAAEGSTAPVSCLEGDTPCPRQDVCTTESIRRGLDAVIEKYIDSVTLADLLKE
;
A
#
# COMPACT_ATOMS: atom_id res chain seq x y z
N MET A 1 3.14 11.47 -10.30
CA MET A 1 3.14 11.02 -8.88
C MET A 1 4.52 10.52 -8.48
N LEU A 2 4.91 10.84 -7.30
CA LEU A 2 6.05 10.20 -6.64
C LEU A 2 5.50 9.35 -5.49
N ILE A 3 6.05 8.15 -5.31
CA ILE A 3 5.71 7.36 -4.14
C ILE A 3 6.18 8.12 -2.91
N SER A 4 5.25 8.59 -2.11
CA SER A 4 5.54 9.37 -0.91
C SER A 4 6.16 8.50 0.20
N THR A 5 6.61 9.14 1.27
CA THR A 5 7.00 8.44 2.49
C THR A 5 5.90 7.50 2.98
N LYS A 6 4.64 7.93 2.89
CA LYS A 6 3.46 7.13 3.30
C LYS A 6 3.36 5.82 2.52
N GLY A 7 3.46 5.85 1.19
CA GLY A 7 3.43 4.65 0.35
C GLY A 7 4.59 3.71 0.62
N ARG A 8 5.80 4.25 0.73
CA ARG A 8 7.00 3.45 1.03
C ARG A 8 6.90 2.75 2.38
N TYR A 9 6.47 3.44 3.41
CA TYR A 9 6.33 2.86 4.75
C TYR A 9 5.14 1.90 4.84
N ALA A 10 4.07 2.11 4.08
CA ALA A 10 2.98 1.15 3.98
C ALA A 10 3.47 -0.19 3.42
N LEU A 11 4.27 -0.18 2.37
CA LEU A 11 4.89 -1.41 1.84
C LEU A 11 5.78 -2.08 2.88
N ARG A 12 6.65 -1.32 3.56
CA ARG A 12 7.50 -1.86 4.62
C ARG A 12 6.68 -2.47 5.75
N MET A 13 5.61 -1.81 6.16
CA MET A 13 4.72 -2.30 7.21
C MET A 13 4.09 -3.65 6.87
N VAL A 14 3.54 -3.80 5.66
CA VAL A 14 2.90 -5.07 5.27
C VAL A 14 3.92 -6.19 5.07
N ILE A 15 5.13 -5.87 4.61
CA ILE A 15 6.22 -6.85 4.50
C ILE A 15 6.67 -7.31 5.89
N ALA A 16 6.88 -6.39 6.82
CA ALA A 16 7.21 -6.71 8.21
C ALA A 16 6.11 -7.54 8.87
N LEU A 17 4.85 -7.16 8.67
CA LEU A 17 3.70 -7.92 9.16
C LEU A 17 3.71 -9.36 8.63
N ALA A 18 3.92 -9.55 7.33
CA ALA A 18 3.97 -10.88 6.72
C ALA A 18 5.07 -11.76 7.32
N LYS A 19 6.25 -11.19 7.52
CA LYS A 19 7.39 -11.90 8.13
C LYS A 19 7.10 -12.30 9.58
N LEU A 20 6.67 -11.35 10.39
CA LEU A 20 6.40 -11.56 11.81
C LEU A 20 5.20 -12.50 12.05
N GLU A 21 4.15 -12.38 11.25
CA GLU A 21 2.99 -13.27 11.30
C GLU A 21 3.40 -14.73 11.02
N LYS A 22 4.25 -14.94 10.03
CA LYS A 22 4.77 -16.27 9.69
C LYS A 22 5.62 -16.87 10.82
N GLU A 23 6.46 -16.05 11.45
CA GLU A 23 7.33 -16.48 12.57
C GLU A 23 6.51 -16.80 13.82
N LYS A 24 5.62 -15.90 14.20
CA LYS A 24 4.83 -16.00 15.43
C LYS A 24 3.63 -16.94 15.32
N LYS A 25 3.13 -17.16 14.11
CA LYS A 25 1.87 -17.88 13.84
C LYS A 25 0.68 -17.31 14.63
N ALA A 26 0.69 -15.99 14.83
CA ALA A 26 -0.26 -15.25 15.63
C ALA A 26 -0.39 -13.82 15.10
N PRO A 27 -1.44 -13.08 15.49
CA PRO A 27 -1.54 -11.66 15.18
C PRO A 27 -0.30 -10.89 15.67
N VAL A 28 0.09 -9.86 14.94
CA VAL A 28 1.29 -9.07 15.21
C VAL A 28 0.90 -7.70 15.73
N SER A 29 1.50 -7.28 16.85
CA SER A 29 1.26 -5.97 17.42
C SER A 29 1.95 -4.87 16.61
N LEU A 30 1.41 -3.65 16.64
CA LEU A 30 2.10 -2.49 16.03
C LEU A 30 3.44 -2.21 16.70
N LYS A 31 3.57 -2.53 17.99
CA LYS A 31 4.83 -2.39 18.72
C LYS A 31 5.93 -3.25 18.09
N ASP A 32 5.63 -4.50 17.77
CA ASP A 32 6.60 -5.39 17.13
C ASP A 32 7.02 -4.88 15.74
N ILE A 33 6.07 -4.35 14.97
CA ILE A 33 6.36 -3.75 13.66
C ILE A 33 7.19 -2.47 13.84
N ALA A 34 6.84 -1.63 14.82
CA ALA A 34 7.57 -0.41 15.11
C ALA A 34 9.03 -0.66 15.46
N GLU A 35 9.28 -1.70 16.27
CA GLU A 35 10.64 -2.11 16.64
C GLU A 35 11.40 -2.67 15.43
N ALA A 36 10.75 -3.54 14.63
CA ALA A 36 11.37 -4.15 13.46
C ALA A 36 11.75 -3.13 12.37
N GLU A 37 10.91 -2.10 12.17
CA GLU A 37 11.05 -1.13 11.10
C GLU A 37 11.60 0.23 11.55
N CYS A 38 11.83 0.42 12.84
CA CYS A 38 12.29 1.71 13.42
C CYS A 38 11.36 2.87 13.04
N VAL A 39 10.06 2.65 13.16
CA VAL A 39 9.00 3.62 12.82
C VAL A 39 8.15 3.91 14.06
N SER A 40 7.69 5.15 14.22
CA SER A 40 6.87 5.52 15.37
C SER A 40 5.52 4.77 15.38
N MET A 41 5.04 4.42 16.57
CA MET A 41 3.72 3.81 16.77
C MET A 41 2.60 4.66 16.18
N LYS A 42 2.66 5.97 16.42
CA LYS A 42 1.64 6.91 15.93
C LYS A 42 1.53 6.91 14.41
N TYR A 43 2.67 6.83 13.72
CA TYR A 43 2.69 6.78 12.27
C TYR A 43 2.15 5.44 11.74
N LEU A 44 2.52 4.34 12.39
CA LEU A 44 1.99 3.01 12.03
C LEU A 44 0.48 2.92 12.27
N GLU A 45 -0.07 3.56 13.30
CA GLU A 45 -1.52 3.62 13.51
C GLU A 45 -2.25 4.29 12.36
N GLN A 46 -1.67 5.35 11.78
CA GLN A 46 -2.23 6.01 10.61
C GLN A 46 -2.23 5.09 9.38
N LEU A 47 -1.10 4.42 9.14
CA LEU A 47 -0.98 3.46 8.04
C LEU A 47 -1.92 2.28 8.22
N ALA A 48 -2.01 1.74 9.43
CA ALA A 48 -2.91 0.63 9.75
C ALA A 48 -4.37 0.97 9.45
N ARG A 49 -4.81 2.19 9.75
CA ARG A 49 -6.17 2.65 9.39
C ARG A 49 -6.42 2.63 7.89
N CYS A 50 -5.48 3.16 7.11
CA CYS A 50 -5.60 3.16 5.65
C CYS A 50 -5.64 1.73 5.09
N LEU A 51 -4.73 0.88 5.54
CA LEU A 51 -4.63 -0.51 5.08
C LEU A 51 -5.84 -1.35 5.50
N SER A 52 -6.34 -1.17 6.72
CA SER A 52 -7.54 -1.85 7.22
C SER A 52 -8.80 -1.43 6.46
N SER A 53 -8.96 -0.13 6.20
CA SER A 53 -10.11 0.40 5.47
C SER A 53 -10.20 -0.11 4.04
N LYS A 54 -9.09 -0.50 3.45
CA LYS A 54 -9.02 -1.08 2.10
C LYS A 54 -8.94 -2.62 2.12
N GLY A 55 -9.09 -3.23 3.29
CA GLY A 55 -9.14 -4.68 3.41
C GLY A 55 -7.83 -5.41 3.18
N ILE A 56 -6.68 -4.74 3.31
CA ILE A 56 -5.36 -5.34 3.13
C ILE A 56 -4.89 -6.05 4.40
N ILE A 57 -5.22 -5.49 5.54
CA ILE A 57 -4.95 -6.07 6.85
C ILE A 57 -6.24 -6.14 7.67
N THR A 58 -6.28 -7.07 8.61
CA THR A 58 -7.37 -7.22 9.58
C THR A 58 -6.82 -7.11 10.99
N SER A 59 -7.65 -6.64 11.92
CA SER A 59 -7.27 -6.51 13.33
C SER A 59 -8.05 -7.48 14.21
N SER A 60 -7.39 -7.93 15.26
CA SER A 60 -7.99 -8.70 16.35
C SER A 60 -7.80 -7.98 17.67
N ARG A 61 -8.84 -7.93 18.50
CA ARG A 61 -8.79 -7.30 19.81
C ARG A 61 -8.37 -8.29 20.89
N GLY A 62 -7.93 -7.76 22.04
CA GLY A 62 -7.63 -8.50 23.25
C GLY A 62 -6.13 -8.64 23.52
N LYS A 63 -5.80 -9.41 24.56
CA LYS A 63 -4.42 -9.62 25.03
C LYS A 63 -3.51 -10.22 23.97
N TYR A 64 -4.05 -11.09 23.12
CA TYR A 64 -3.35 -11.76 22.02
C TYR A 64 -3.77 -11.18 20.67
N GLY A 65 -4.31 -9.97 20.66
CA GLY A 65 -4.70 -9.27 19.46
C GLY A 65 -3.53 -8.66 18.72
N GLY A 66 -3.83 -8.06 17.60
CA GLY A 66 -2.88 -7.41 16.69
C GLY A 66 -3.43 -7.41 15.29
N TYR A 67 -2.52 -7.41 14.32
CA TYR A 67 -2.87 -7.36 12.91
C TYR A 67 -2.42 -8.64 12.19
N ARG A 68 -3.17 -8.98 11.16
CA ARG A 68 -2.85 -10.04 10.20
C ARG A 68 -3.05 -9.52 8.78
N LEU A 69 -2.38 -10.12 7.82
CA LEU A 69 -2.76 -9.95 6.43
C LEU A 69 -4.16 -10.51 6.20
N SER A 70 -4.96 -9.84 5.38
CA SER A 70 -6.31 -10.30 5.03
C SER A 70 -6.33 -11.50 4.10
N ASP A 71 -5.24 -11.74 3.39
CA ASP A 71 -5.08 -12.84 2.43
C ASP A 71 -3.61 -13.29 2.39
N GLN A 72 -3.34 -14.33 1.62
CA GLN A 72 -1.97 -14.80 1.40
C GLN A 72 -1.15 -13.77 0.65
N PRO A 73 0.16 -13.63 0.95
CA PRO A 73 1.03 -12.65 0.29
C PRO A 73 1.01 -12.68 -1.24
N LYS A 74 0.81 -13.85 -1.85
CA LYS A 74 0.70 -14.01 -3.31
C LYS A 74 -0.54 -13.35 -3.91
N ASN A 75 -1.56 -13.08 -3.10
CA ASN A 75 -2.83 -12.49 -3.53
C ASN A 75 -2.92 -10.99 -3.23
N ILE A 76 -1.93 -10.42 -2.55
CA ILE A 76 -1.89 -9.00 -2.22
C ILE A 76 -0.89 -8.31 -3.16
N LEU A 77 -1.37 -7.35 -3.93
CA LEU A 77 -0.57 -6.62 -4.90
C LEU A 77 0.10 -5.39 -4.26
N ALA A 78 1.31 -5.08 -4.69
CA ALA A 78 1.98 -3.84 -4.30
C ALA A 78 1.15 -2.61 -4.66
N GLY A 79 0.45 -2.66 -5.80
CA GLY A 79 -0.47 -1.61 -6.23
C GLY A 79 -1.59 -1.35 -5.23
N ASP A 80 -2.19 -2.39 -4.67
CA ASP A 80 -3.26 -2.26 -3.67
C ASP A 80 -2.76 -1.58 -2.40
N VAL A 81 -1.56 -1.93 -1.94
CA VAL A 81 -0.94 -1.31 -0.77
C VAL A 81 -0.64 0.16 -1.02
N LEU A 82 -0.07 0.49 -2.18
CA LEU A 82 0.23 1.87 -2.56
C LEU A 82 -1.04 2.71 -2.67
N ARG A 83 -2.08 2.21 -3.35
CA ARG A 83 -3.37 2.92 -3.47
C ARG A 83 -4.05 3.12 -2.12
N ALA A 84 -3.95 2.14 -1.22
CA ALA A 84 -4.49 2.28 0.14
C ALA A 84 -3.82 3.42 0.92
N ALA A 85 -2.51 3.58 0.77
CA ALA A 85 -1.73 4.61 1.47
C ALA A 85 -1.82 5.98 0.79
N GLU A 86 -1.69 6.03 -0.53
CA GLU A 86 -1.59 7.29 -1.30
C GLU A 86 -2.96 7.85 -1.72
N GLY A 87 -3.99 7.01 -1.78
CA GLY A 87 -5.29 7.33 -2.37
C GLY A 87 -5.29 7.22 -3.89
N SER A 88 -4.30 7.77 -4.57
CA SER A 88 -4.11 7.66 -6.01
C SER A 88 -2.67 7.37 -6.35
N THR A 89 -2.44 6.57 -7.38
CA THR A 89 -1.12 6.29 -7.95
C THR A 89 -0.90 7.00 -9.28
N ALA A 90 -1.84 7.85 -9.69
CA ALA A 90 -1.75 8.63 -10.92
C ALA A 90 -0.52 9.56 -10.92
N PRO A 91 0.21 9.65 -12.02
CA PRO A 91 1.45 10.47 -12.09
C PRO A 91 1.18 11.97 -12.02
N VAL A 92 -0.04 12.41 -12.33
CA VAL A 92 -0.45 13.82 -12.31
C VAL A 92 -1.88 13.96 -11.81
N SER A 93 -2.19 15.10 -11.20
CA SER A 93 -3.50 15.36 -10.60
C SER A 93 -4.67 15.34 -11.60
N CYS A 94 -4.44 15.67 -12.86
CA CYS A 94 -5.50 15.65 -13.86
C CYS A 94 -5.97 14.25 -14.27
N LEU A 95 -5.28 13.20 -13.83
CA LEU A 95 -5.69 11.80 -13.97
C LEU A 95 -6.31 11.24 -12.67
N GLU A 96 -6.37 12.05 -11.61
CA GLU A 96 -6.98 11.67 -10.35
C GLU A 96 -8.48 11.99 -10.37
N GLY A 97 -9.30 11.03 -9.92
CA GLY A 97 -10.75 11.20 -9.81
C GLY A 97 -11.48 11.12 -11.13
N ASP A 98 -12.81 11.33 -11.06
CA ASP A 98 -13.73 11.13 -12.17
C ASP A 98 -14.06 12.44 -12.93
N THR A 99 -13.52 13.58 -12.48
CA THR A 99 -13.83 14.87 -13.10
C THR A 99 -12.94 15.09 -14.32
N PRO A 100 -13.49 15.21 -15.53
CA PRO A 100 -12.70 15.47 -16.73
C PRO A 100 -11.96 16.80 -16.63
N CYS A 101 -10.72 16.84 -17.12
CA CYS A 101 -9.99 18.09 -17.23
C CYS A 101 -10.67 19.01 -18.25
N PRO A 102 -10.94 20.29 -17.92
CA PRO A 102 -11.56 21.23 -18.86
C PRO A 102 -10.80 21.43 -20.19
N ARG A 103 -9.54 21.07 -20.22
CA ARG A 103 -8.67 21.18 -21.39
C ARG A 103 -8.36 19.85 -22.06
N GLN A 104 -9.08 18.80 -21.71
CA GLN A 104 -8.81 17.45 -22.21
C GLN A 104 -8.76 17.40 -23.75
N ASP A 105 -9.71 18.05 -24.40
CA ASP A 105 -9.84 18.00 -25.87
C ASP A 105 -8.72 18.72 -26.62
N VAL A 106 -7.99 19.61 -25.96
CA VAL A 106 -6.92 20.42 -26.56
C VAL A 106 -5.54 20.15 -25.93
N CYS A 107 -5.46 19.19 -25.03
CA CYS A 107 -4.23 18.91 -24.29
C CYS A 107 -3.28 18.05 -25.11
N THR A 108 -2.19 18.64 -25.56
CA THR A 108 -1.17 17.97 -26.38
C THR A 108 -0.30 16.96 -25.60
N THR A 109 -0.33 17.02 -24.24
CA THR A 109 0.47 16.14 -23.39
C THR A 109 -0.37 15.03 -22.73
N GLU A 110 -1.64 14.89 -23.06
CA GLU A 110 -2.52 13.90 -22.45
C GLU A 110 -2.03 12.47 -22.73
N SER A 111 -1.64 12.18 -23.95
CA SER A 111 -1.25 10.82 -24.36
C SER A 111 -0.04 10.30 -23.58
N ILE A 112 0.99 11.12 -23.36
CA ILE A 112 2.16 10.69 -22.59
C ILE A 112 1.83 10.49 -21.11
N ARG A 113 0.96 11.33 -20.55
CA ARG A 113 0.56 11.20 -19.15
C ARG A 113 -0.28 9.92 -18.93
N ARG A 114 -1.23 9.63 -19.82
CA ARG A 114 -2.02 8.40 -19.78
C ARG A 114 -1.17 7.16 -20.03
N GLY A 115 -0.22 7.25 -20.96
CA GLY A 115 0.74 6.17 -21.22
C GLY A 115 1.58 5.85 -19.98
N LEU A 116 2.08 6.88 -19.30
CA LEU A 116 2.86 6.73 -18.07
C LEU A 116 2.00 6.10 -16.95
N ASP A 117 0.79 6.59 -16.76
CA ASP A 117 -0.16 6.04 -15.79
C ASP A 117 -0.40 4.54 -16.03
N ALA A 118 -0.67 4.16 -17.27
CA ALA A 118 -0.88 2.76 -17.65
C ALA A 118 0.33 1.87 -17.34
N VAL A 119 1.54 2.37 -17.57
CA VAL A 119 2.79 1.63 -17.26
C VAL A 119 2.96 1.48 -15.74
N ILE A 120 2.72 2.53 -14.97
CA ILE A 120 2.79 2.49 -13.51
C ILE A 120 1.80 1.46 -12.96
N GLU A 121 0.52 1.57 -13.33
CA GLU A 121 -0.54 0.66 -12.88
C GLU A 121 -0.22 -0.79 -13.23
N LYS A 122 0.17 -1.05 -14.48
CA LYS A 122 0.54 -2.39 -14.92
C LYS A 122 1.70 -2.97 -14.11
N TYR A 123 2.71 -2.15 -13.82
CA TYR A 123 3.88 -2.61 -13.08
C TYR A 123 3.54 -2.92 -11.62
N ILE A 124 2.92 -1.99 -10.90
CA ILE A 124 2.62 -2.17 -9.48
C ILE A 124 1.60 -3.29 -9.24
N ASP A 125 0.73 -3.58 -10.21
CA ASP A 125 -0.21 -4.69 -10.16
C ASP A 125 0.40 -6.02 -10.63
N SER A 126 1.60 -6.01 -11.16
CA SER A 126 2.34 -7.23 -11.49
C SER A 126 3.19 -7.76 -10.33
N VAL A 127 3.39 -6.97 -9.27
CA VAL A 127 4.23 -7.32 -8.11
C VAL A 127 3.36 -7.69 -6.93
N THR A 128 3.55 -8.89 -6.40
CA THR A 128 2.86 -9.38 -5.20
C THR A 128 3.73 -9.19 -3.95
N LEU A 129 3.11 -9.24 -2.76
CA LEU A 129 3.89 -9.28 -1.51
C LEU A 129 4.78 -10.52 -1.44
N ALA A 130 4.34 -11.64 -2.02
CA ALA A 130 5.17 -12.85 -2.09
C ALA A 130 6.45 -12.63 -2.88
N ASP A 131 6.41 -11.84 -3.96
CA ASP A 131 7.60 -11.49 -4.74
C ASP A 131 8.57 -10.64 -3.91
N LEU A 132 8.05 -9.64 -3.19
CA LEU A 132 8.86 -8.77 -2.33
C LEU A 132 9.45 -9.51 -1.12
N LEU A 133 8.78 -10.55 -0.63
CA LEU A 133 9.29 -11.37 0.48
C LEU A 133 10.45 -12.28 0.09
N LYS A 134 10.68 -12.52 -1.20
CA LYS A 134 11.81 -13.29 -1.71
C LYS A 134 13.11 -12.49 -1.80
N GLU A 135 12.99 -11.17 -1.84
CA GLU A 135 14.13 -10.25 -1.85
C GLU A 135 14.67 -10.03 -0.40
#